data_1acd32dd51ba57aae22fc8c38aa198a2
#
_entry.id   1acd32dd51ba57aae22fc8c38aa198a2
#
_cell.length_a   1.000
_cell.length_b   1.000
_cell.length_c   1.000
_cell.angle_alpha   90.00
_cell.angle_beta   90.00
_cell.angle_gamma   90.00
#
_symmetry.space_group_name_H-M   'P 1'
#
loop_
_entity.id
_entity.type
_entity.pdbx_description
1 polymer ?
#
loop_
_entity_poly.entity_id
_entity_poly.type
_entity_poly.pdbx_seq_one_letter_code
_entity_poly.pdbx_strand_id
1 'polypeptide(L)'
;MKIIAVDYGDSRTGLAICDAGEILASPLETVYEKNFDRCAEKVAKISKEKKAEMIVVGNPINMNGTYGPRSELCSLFAKKLKELVDVDVEMWDERSSTVTAISYMNEINKRGKKRRELLDQAAAAVILDSYLSYRKNKAAHSPDN
;
A
#
# COMPACT_ATOMS: atom_id res chain seq x y z
N MET A 1 12.23 9.09 -2.52
CA MET A 1 11.02 9.83 -2.10
C MET A 1 10.16 9.04 -1.13
N LYS A 2 9.37 9.74 -0.35
CA LYS A 2 8.45 9.08 0.58
C LYS A 2 7.21 8.60 -0.16
N ILE A 3 6.94 7.30 -0.07
CA ILE A 3 5.80 6.66 -0.73
C ILE A 3 4.93 6.01 0.34
N ILE A 4 3.62 6.21 0.25
CA ILE A 4 2.66 5.50 1.09
C ILE A 4 1.98 4.43 0.27
N ALA A 5 1.91 3.21 0.81
CA ALA A 5 1.15 2.12 0.21
C ALA A 5 -0.16 1.94 0.98
N VAL A 6 -1.20 1.61 0.25
CA VAL A 6 -2.55 1.45 0.78
C VAL A 6 -3.08 0.07 0.45
N ASP A 7 -3.49 -0.66 1.48
CA ASP A 7 -4.23 -1.91 1.33
C ASP A 7 -5.69 -1.61 1.72
N TYR A 8 -6.49 -1.26 0.73
CA TYR A 8 -7.87 -0.82 0.95
C TYR A 8 -8.77 -1.97 1.43
N GLY A 9 -9.48 -1.74 2.52
CA GLY A 9 -10.43 -2.70 3.08
C GLY A 9 -11.79 -2.08 3.34
N ASP A 10 -12.82 -2.92 3.48
CA ASP A 10 -14.20 -2.45 3.66
C ASP A 10 -14.41 -1.70 4.96
N SER A 11 -13.71 -2.07 6.01
CA SER A 11 -13.83 -1.41 7.32
C SER A 11 -12.47 -1.03 7.89
N ARG A 12 -11.39 -1.60 7.37
CA ARG A 12 -10.03 -1.34 7.82
C ARG A 12 -9.13 -1.22 6.60
N THR A 13 -8.37 -0.16 6.56
CA THR A 13 -7.42 0.10 5.47
C THR A 13 -6.04 0.23 6.06
N GLY A 14 -5.13 -0.63 5.66
CA GLY A 14 -3.76 -0.64 6.15
C GLY A 14 -2.88 0.31 5.36
N LEU A 15 -1.99 1.01 6.06
CA LEU A 15 -1.05 1.94 5.44
C LEU A 15 0.38 1.58 5.83
N ALA A 16 1.29 1.74 4.89
CA ALA A 16 2.72 1.62 5.10
C ALA A 16 3.43 2.80 4.44
N ILE A 17 4.62 3.11 4.91
CA ILE A 17 5.39 4.23 4.39
C ILE A 17 6.86 3.83 4.25
N CYS A 18 7.57 4.39 3.29
CA CYS A 18 9.01 4.23 3.18
C CYS A 18 9.73 5.53 3.55
N ASP A 19 11.03 5.40 3.79
CA ASP A 19 11.90 6.56 4.03
C ASP A 19 12.18 7.32 2.72
N ALA A 20 12.81 8.48 2.85
CA ALA A 20 13.17 9.29 1.68
C ALA A 20 14.12 8.57 0.72
N GLY A 21 14.90 7.62 1.22
CA GLY A 21 15.81 6.82 0.40
C GLY A 21 15.17 5.62 -0.27
N GLU A 22 13.89 5.36 -0.03
CA GLU A 22 13.15 4.21 -0.59
C GLU A 22 13.79 2.85 -0.24
N ILE A 23 14.39 2.77 0.94
CA ILE A 23 15.11 1.55 1.35
C ILE A 23 14.22 0.60 2.14
N LEU A 24 13.44 1.14 3.08
CA LEU A 24 12.68 0.34 4.03
C LEU A 24 11.20 0.70 4.02
N ALA A 25 10.37 -0.32 3.77
CA ALA A 25 8.93 -0.21 3.93
C ALA A 25 8.58 -0.51 5.39
N SER A 26 7.87 0.38 6.04
CA SER A 26 7.46 0.24 7.44
C SER A 26 5.96 0.37 7.60
N PRO A 27 5.35 -0.41 8.50
CA PRO A 27 3.94 -0.22 8.84
C PRO A 27 3.72 1.19 9.36
N LEU A 28 2.62 1.81 8.95
CA LEU A 28 2.30 3.18 9.38
C LEU A 28 1.11 3.21 10.32
N GLU A 29 -0.08 2.89 9.81
CA GLU A 29 -1.27 2.82 10.65
C GLU A 29 -2.42 2.11 9.94
N THR A 30 -3.48 1.79 10.69
CA THR A 30 -4.70 1.23 10.15
C THR A 30 -5.80 2.29 10.27
N VAL A 31 -6.46 2.57 9.16
CA VAL A 31 -7.59 3.50 9.12
C VAL A 31 -8.88 2.70 9.28
N TYR A 32 -9.63 3.00 10.32
CA TYR A 32 -10.92 2.36 10.61
C TYR A 32 -12.02 3.24 10.04
N GLU A 33 -12.56 2.87 8.89
CA GLU A 33 -13.61 3.64 8.25
C GLU A 33 -14.35 2.77 7.23
N LYS A 34 -15.66 2.67 7.37
CA LYS A 34 -16.51 1.91 6.45
C LYS A 34 -16.97 2.73 5.26
N ASN A 35 -17.03 4.05 5.42
CA ASN A 35 -17.44 4.93 4.35
C ASN A 35 -16.31 5.14 3.36
N PHE A 36 -16.58 4.83 2.10
CA PHE A 36 -15.59 4.92 1.02
C PHE A 36 -14.96 6.31 0.90
N ASP A 37 -15.80 7.34 0.82
CA ASP A 37 -15.32 8.71 0.64
C ASP A 37 -14.54 9.21 1.86
N ARG A 38 -15.03 8.92 3.06
CA ARG A 38 -14.33 9.31 4.29
C ARG A 38 -13.00 8.59 4.44
N CYS A 39 -12.96 7.33 4.03
CA CYS A 39 -11.71 6.57 4.06
C CYS A 39 -10.67 7.23 3.16
N ALA A 40 -11.07 7.58 1.94
CA ALA A 40 -10.19 8.28 1.01
C ALA A 40 -9.70 9.61 1.57
N GLU A 41 -10.59 10.37 2.20
CA GLU A 41 -10.24 11.64 2.83
C GLU A 41 -9.23 11.46 3.96
N LYS A 42 -9.42 10.44 4.79
CA LYS A 42 -8.49 10.12 5.89
C LYS A 42 -7.12 9.73 5.37
N VAL A 43 -7.07 8.90 4.35
CA VAL A 43 -5.82 8.49 3.71
C VAL A 43 -5.10 9.69 3.09
N ALA A 44 -5.85 10.54 2.41
CA ALA A 44 -5.30 11.76 1.81
C ALA A 44 -4.70 12.68 2.88
N LYS A 45 -5.40 12.85 4.00
CA LYS A 45 -4.93 13.66 5.11
C LYS A 45 -3.63 13.12 5.70
N ILE A 46 -3.57 11.82 5.95
CA ILE A 46 -2.37 11.16 6.47
C ILE A 46 -1.20 11.34 5.50
N SER A 47 -1.47 11.17 4.22
CA SER A 47 -0.47 11.34 3.16
C SER A 47 0.14 12.75 3.20
N LYS A 48 -0.69 13.77 3.36
CA LYS A 48 -0.23 15.15 3.45
C LYS A 48 0.57 15.40 4.73
N GLU A 49 0.09 14.89 5.87
CA GLU A 49 0.77 15.03 7.15
C GLU A 49 2.16 14.40 7.12
N LYS A 50 2.29 13.26 6.47
CA LYS A 50 3.57 12.55 6.35
C LYS A 50 4.44 13.05 5.20
N LYS A 51 3.94 14.01 4.43
CA LYS A 51 4.65 14.59 3.29
C LYS A 51 5.00 13.53 2.24
N ALA A 52 4.07 12.61 2.00
CA ALA A 52 4.24 11.59 0.98
C ALA A 52 4.25 12.23 -0.41
N GLU A 53 5.12 11.74 -1.26
CA GLU A 53 5.29 12.25 -2.62
C GLU A 53 4.59 11.37 -3.65
N MET A 54 4.13 10.20 -3.21
CA MET A 54 3.43 9.26 -4.06
C MET A 54 2.59 8.31 -3.20
N ILE A 55 1.48 7.83 -3.76
CA ILE A 55 0.64 6.82 -3.12
C ILE A 55 0.51 5.63 -4.06
N VAL A 56 0.66 4.43 -3.51
CA VAL A 56 0.51 3.17 -4.24
C VAL A 56 -0.66 2.40 -3.63
N VAL A 57 -1.65 2.06 -4.42
CA VAL A 57 -2.82 1.30 -3.97
C VAL A 57 -2.69 -0.14 -4.46
N GLY A 58 -2.75 -1.09 -3.54
CA GLY A 58 -2.68 -2.50 -3.89
C GLY A 58 -3.87 -2.91 -4.75
N ASN A 59 -3.62 -3.66 -5.80
CA ASN A 59 -4.64 -4.14 -6.71
C ASN A 59 -4.75 -5.66 -6.60
N PRO A 60 -5.80 -6.18 -5.92
CA PRO A 60 -5.95 -7.63 -5.78
C PRO A 60 -6.35 -8.24 -7.11
N ILE A 61 -5.53 -9.18 -7.58
CA ILE A 61 -5.77 -9.90 -8.83
C ILE A 61 -6.01 -11.36 -8.48
N ASN A 62 -7.02 -11.97 -9.10
CA ASN A 62 -7.32 -13.39 -8.89
C ASN A 62 -6.14 -14.26 -9.35
N MET A 63 -6.03 -15.44 -8.78
CA MET A 63 -4.91 -16.35 -9.07
C MET A 63 -4.79 -16.71 -10.56
N ASN A 64 -5.90 -16.67 -11.28
CA ASN A 64 -5.90 -16.92 -12.72
C ASN A 64 -5.57 -15.68 -13.56
N GLY A 65 -5.20 -14.58 -12.91
CA GLY A 65 -4.83 -13.35 -13.62
C GLY A 65 -5.98 -12.43 -13.96
N THR A 66 -7.20 -12.78 -13.59
CA THR A 66 -8.37 -11.93 -13.87
C THR A 66 -8.61 -10.93 -12.75
N TYR A 67 -9.27 -9.82 -13.10
CA TYR A 67 -9.67 -8.79 -12.15
C TYR A 67 -11.11 -9.03 -11.71
N GLY A 68 -11.36 -8.97 -10.41
CA GLY A 68 -12.68 -9.17 -9.83
C GLY A 68 -13.27 -7.87 -9.28
N PRO A 69 -14.44 -7.96 -8.60
CA PRO A 69 -15.10 -6.80 -7.99
C PRO A 69 -14.21 -6.05 -7.02
N ARG A 70 -13.36 -6.75 -6.30
CA ARG A 70 -12.42 -6.14 -5.34
C ARG A 70 -11.41 -5.24 -6.05
N SER A 71 -10.89 -5.69 -7.19
CA SER A 71 -9.97 -4.92 -8.01
C SER A 71 -10.62 -3.63 -8.52
N GLU A 72 -11.87 -3.72 -8.96
CA GLU A 72 -12.64 -2.56 -9.40
C GLU A 72 -12.79 -1.53 -8.30
N LEU A 73 -13.13 -1.98 -7.10
CA LEU A 73 -13.29 -1.10 -5.94
C LEU A 73 -11.99 -0.40 -5.59
N CYS A 74 -10.88 -1.12 -5.61
CA CYS A 74 -9.56 -0.53 -5.36
C CYS A 74 -9.19 0.50 -6.44
N SER A 75 -9.55 0.24 -7.68
CA SER A 75 -9.34 1.18 -8.78
C SER A 75 -10.14 2.47 -8.57
N LEU A 76 -11.38 2.34 -8.13
CA LEU A 76 -12.22 3.50 -7.80
C LEU A 76 -11.65 4.28 -6.62
N PHE A 77 -11.12 3.57 -5.63
CA PHE A 77 -10.48 4.19 -4.48
C PHE A 77 -9.24 5.00 -4.90
N ALA A 78 -8.42 4.45 -5.77
CA ALA A 78 -7.25 5.16 -6.32
C ALA A 78 -7.67 6.41 -7.08
N LYS A 79 -8.74 6.33 -7.87
CA LYS A 79 -9.30 7.48 -8.57
C LYS A 79 -9.75 8.58 -7.60
N LYS A 80 -10.42 8.18 -6.53
CA LYS A 80 -10.88 9.12 -5.50
C LYS A 80 -9.69 9.81 -4.84
N LEU A 81 -8.64 9.06 -4.53
CA LEU A 81 -7.43 9.64 -3.96
C LEU A 81 -6.80 10.66 -4.90
N LYS A 82 -6.77 10.40 -6.20
CA LYS A 82 -6.23 11.34 -7.18
C LYS A 82 -6.94 12.69 -7.15
N GLU A 83 -8.22 12.70 -6.82
CA GLU A 83 -8.98 13.92 -6.70
C GLU A 83 -8.64 14.70 -5.43
N LEU A 84 -8.15 14.03 -4.41
CA LEU A 84 -7.92 14.59 -3.08
C LEU A 84 -6.47 14.99 -2.82
N VAL A 85 -5.52 14.48 -3.59
CA VAL A 85 -4.09 14.73 -3.39
C VAL A 85 -3.46 15.31 -4.66
N ASP A 86 -2.33 16.00 -4.47
CA ASP A 86 -1.56 16.59 -5.57
C ASP A 86 -0.41 15.71 -6.04
N VAL A 87 -0.26 14.54 -5.43
CA VAL A 87 0.82 13.61 -5.75
C VAL A 87 0.31 12.48 -6.63
N ASP A 88 1.21 11.75 -7.25
CA ASP A 88 0.84 10.61 -8.09
C ASP A 88 0.23 9.49 -7.27
N VAL A 89 -0.78 8.83 -7.84
CA VAL A 89 -1.42 7.65 -7.26
C VAL A 89 -1.35 6.55 -8.30
N GLU A 90 -0.72 5.44 -7.95
CA GLU A 90 -0.60 4.28 -8.85
C GLU A 90 -1.22 3.04 -8.23
N MET A 91 -1.65 2.12 -9.09
CA MET A 91 -2.09 0.79 -8.68
C MET A 91 -0.91 -0.18 -8.77
N TRP A 92 -0.84 -1.14 -7.86
CA TRP A 92 0.20 -2.16 -7.86
C TRP A 92 -0.40 -3.54 -7.63
N ASP A 93 0.03 -4.52 -8.43
CA ASP A 93 -0.47 -5.89 -8.39
C ASP A 93 0.00 -6.60 -7.12
N GLU A 94 -0.96 -7.08 -6.32
CA GLU A 94 -0.69 -7.78 -5.06
C GLU A 94 -0.24 -9.23 -5.22
N ARG A 95 -0.21 -9.77 -6.44
CA ARG A 95 0.24 -11.16 -6.65
C ARG A 95 1.72 -11.37 -6.34
N SER A 96 2.47 -10.30 -6.22
CA SER A 96 3.92 -10.36 -5.98
C SER A 96 4.26 -10.62 -4.52
N SER A 97 3.58 -11.60 -3.88
CA SER A 97 3.95 -11.94 -2.50
C SER A 97 5.32 -12.60 -2.47
N THR A 98 6.12 -12.18 -1.52
CA THR A 98 7.52 -12.54 -1.42
C THR A 98 7.83 -13.14 -0.06
N VAL A 99 9.07 -13.55 0.11
CA VAL A 99 9.60 -13.99 1.42
C VAL A 99 9.39 -12.92 2.48
N THR A 100 9.40 -11.66 2.09
CA THR A 100 9.14 -10.52 2.99
C THR A 100 7.76 -10.61 3.63
N ALA A 101 6.74 -11.02 2.87
CA ALA A 101 5.40 -11.20 3.39
C ALA A 101 5.37 -12.21 4.51
N ILE A 102 6.07 -13.33 4.33
CA ILE A 102 6.15 -14.38 5.33
C ILE A 102 6.86 -13.89 6.58
N SER A 103 7.93 -13.12 6.43
CA SER A 103 8.64 -12.49 7.55
C SER A 103 7.74 -11.59 8.37
N TYR A 104 6.97 -10.72 7.72
CA TYR A 104 6.03 -9.83 8.41
C TYR A 104 4.97 -10.61 9.16
N MET A 105 4.43 -11.65 8.54
CA MET A 105 3.41 -12.50 9.18
C MET A 105 3.95 -13.21 10.42
N ASN A 106 5.19 -13.71 10.33
CA ASN A 106 5.83 -14.37 11.47
C ASN A 106 6.05 -13.39 12.63
N GLU A 107 6.47 -12.18 12.32
CA GLU A 107 6.69 -11.12 13.31
C GLU A 107 5.37 -10.77 14.00
N ILE A 108 4.29 -10.64 13.24
CA ILE A 108 2.96 -10.33 13.76
C ILE A 108 2.44 -11.42 14.69
N ASN A 109 2.67 -12.69 14.33
CA ASN A 109 2.24 -13.82 15.13
C ASN A 109 2.90 -13.84 16.52
N LYS A 110 4.05 -13.22 16.66
CA LYS A 110 4.76 -13.12 17.95
C LYS A 110 4.23 -11.99 18.83
N ARG A 111 3.52 -11.02 18.25
CA ARG A 111 3.11 -9.80 18.97
C ARG A 111 1.78 -9.85 19.69
N GLY A 112 0.87 -10.75 19.35
CA GLY A 112 -0.40 -10.97 20.10
C GLY A 112 -1.47 -9.90 19.92
N LYS A 113 -1.63 -9.02 20.88
CA LYS A 113 -2.82 -8.18 21.06
C LYS A 113 -3.28 -7.28 19.89
N LYS A 114 -2.40 -6.82 19.03
CA LYS A 114 -2.76 -5.92 17.93
C LYS A 114 -2.66 -6.62 16.59
N ARG A 115 -2.87 -7.91 16.60
CA ARG A 115 -2.65 -8.75 15.42
C ARG A 115 -3.39 -8.26 14.16
N ARG A 116 -4.67 -7.90 14.29
CA ARG A 116 -5.48 -7.47 13.14
C ARG A 116 -4.97 -6.16 12.54
N GLU A 117 -4.65 -5.18 13.38
CA GLU A 117 -4.11 -3.91 12.93
C GLU A 117 -2.77 -4.10 12.23
N LEU A 118 -1.93 -4.93 12.82
CA LEU A 118 -0.61 -5.22 12.25
C LEU A 118 -0.71 -6.00 10.95
N LEU A 119 -1.72 -6.87 10.79
CA LEU A 119 -1.94 -7.59 9.55
C LEU A 119 -2.29 -6.64 8.40
N ASP A 120 -3.15 -5.67 8.65
CA ASP A 120 -3.52 -4.68 7.64
C ASP A 120 -2.31 -3.84 7.23
N GLN A 121 -1.52 -3.43 8.21
CA GLN A 121 -0.31 -2.64 7.97
C GLN A 121 0.77 -3.49 7.29
N ALA A 122 0.88 -4.76 7.67
CA ALA A 122 1.85 -5.66 7.05
C ALA A 122 1.53 -5.91 5.58
N ALA A 123 0.25 -6.06 5.25
CA ALA A 123 -0.17 -6.20 3.85
C ALA A 123 0.25 -4.97 3.04
N ALA A 124 0.02 -3.78 3.59
CA ALA A 124 0.45 -2.54 2.95
C ALA A 124 1.98 -2.46 2.83
N ALA A 125 2.71 -2.90 3.85
CA ALA A 125 4.17 -2.92 3.82
C ALA A 125 4.71 -3.86 2.75
N VAL A 126 4.05 -5.00 2.55
CA VAL A 126 4.41 -5.96 1.49
C VAL A 126 4.19 -5.35 0.11
N ILE A 127 3.07 -4.67 -0.08
CA ILE A 127 2.78 -3.96 -1.32
C ILE A 127 3.90 -2.94 -1.61
N LEU A 128 4.24 -2.15 -0.59
CA LEU A 128 5.26 -1.13 -0.74
C LEU A 128 6.64 -1.73 -1.01
N ASP A 129 7.03 -2.76 -0.28
CA ASP A 129 8.32 -3.42 -0.47
C ASP A 129 8.46 -3.97 -1.89
N SER A 130 7.41 -4.60 -2.40
CA SER A 130 7.36 -5.11 -3.77
C SER A 130 7.51 -3.98 -4.77
N TYR A 131 6.82 -2.88 -4.55
CA TYR A 131 6.89 -1.71 -5.42
C TYR A 131 8.27 -1.06 -5.40
N LEU A 132 8.88 -0.94 -4.22
CA LEU A 132 10.24 -0.39 -4.09
C LEU A 132 11.26 -1.25 -4.82
N SER A 133 11.12 -2.57 -4.75
CA SER A 133 11.99 -3.49 -5.48
C SER A 133 11.86 -3.31 -6.98
N TYR A 134 10.63 -3.14 -7.47
CA TYR A 134 10.37 -2.85 -8.87
C TYR A 134 11.04 -1.55 -9.32
N ARG A 135 10.90 -0.49 -8.53
CA ARG A 135 11.51 0.81 -8.85
C ARG A 135 13.03 0.71 -8.91
N LYS A 136 13.63 0.01 -7.96
CA LYS A 136 15.06 -0.21 -7.89
C LYS A 136 15.57 -0.99 -9.10
N ASN A 137 14.88 -2.06 -9.46
CA ASN A 137 15.25 -2.89 -10.62
C ASN A 137 15.08 -2.12 -11.93
N LYS A 138 14.01 -1.33 -12.04
CA LYS A 138 13.77 -0.50 -13.20
C LYS A 138 14.88 0.52 -13.40
N ALA A 139 15.32 1.18 -12.33
CA ALA A 139 16.40 2.15 -12.38
C ALA A 139 17.72 1.49 -12.78
N ALA A 140 18.01 0.31 -12.22
CA ALA A 140 19.24 -0.43 -12.52
C ALA A 140 19.30 -0.94 -13.95
N HIS A 141 18.14 -1.18 -14.58
CA HIS A 141 18.06 -1.72 -15.94
C HIS A 141 17.74 -0.67 -16.99
N SER A 142 17.67 0.60 -16.60
CA SER A 142 17.39 1.67 -17.55
C SER A 142 18.57 1.90 -18.47
N PRO A 143 18.37 1.79 -19.79
CA PRO A 143 19.49 1.94 -20.74
C PRO A 143 19.99 3.36 -20.89
N ASP A 144 19.22 4.33 -20.42
CA ASP A 144 19.57 5.75 -20.56
C ASP A 144 20.39 6.29 -19.40
N ASN A 145 20.79 5.42 -18.53
CA ASN A 145 21.60 5.79 -17.38
C ASN A 145 23.07 5.56 -17.63
#